data_ea01006bcb5963add4e3abed7b264c2a
#
_entry.id   ea01006bcb5963add4e3abed7b264c2a
#
_cell.length_a   1.000
_cell.length_b   1.000
_cell.length_c   1.000
_cell.angle_alpha   90.00
_cell.angle_beta   90.00
_cell.angle_gamma   90.00
#
_symmetry.space_group_name_H-M   'P 1'
#
loop_
_entity.id
_entity.type
_entity.pdbx_description
1 polymer ?
#
loop_
_entity_poly.entity_id
_entity_poly.type
_entity_poly.pdbx_seq_one_letter_code
_entity_poly.pdbx_strand_id
1 'polypeptide(L)'
;MTIDFSGKVAIVTGAGGGLGRAYALELAKRGAKVVVNDLGASRDGTGHSDAALQVVEEIKALGGDAMSNGGSVTEYDQMVEMVAKAKEAWGGVHILINNAGILRDKSFAKMEPEDFDLVVKVHLS
;
A
#
# COMPACT_ATOMS: atom_id res chain seq x y z
N MET A 1 -19.69 -9.16 -13.37
CA MET A 1 -19.58 -7.72 -13.01
C MET A 1 -18.13 -7.41 -12.65
N THR A 2 -17.57 -6.41 -13.28
CA THR A 2 -16.21 -5.99 -13.00
C THR A 2 -16.25 -4.78 -12.08
N ILE A 3 -15.58 -4.87 -10.93
CA ILE A 3 -15.45 -3.74 -10.02
C ILE A 3 -14.32 -2.86 -10.56
N ASP A 4 -14.61 -1.58 -10.73
CA ASP A 4 -13.65 -0.60 -11.23
C ASP A 4 -13.18 0.28 -10.08
N PHE A 5 -11.87 0.31 -9.87
CA PHE A 5 -11.24 1.14 -8.86
C PHE A 5 -10.48 2.33 -9.46
N SER A 6 -10.81 2.73 -10.68
CA SER A 6 -10.18 3.88 -11.32
C SER A 6 -10.31 5.12 -10.43
N GLY A 7 -9.21 5.83 -10.27
CA GLY A 7 -9.16 7.00 -9.39
C GLY A 7 -8.97 6.67 -7.92
N LYS A 8 -8.94 5.41 -7.54
CA LYS A 8 -8.71 5.01 -6.15
C LYS A 8 -7.23 4.71 -5.92
N VAL A 9 -6.80 4.93 -4.69
CA VAL A 9 -5.43 4.69 -4.25
C VAL A 9 -5.46 3.65 -3.14
N ALA A 10 -4.71 2.59 -3.33
CA ALA A 10 -4.66 1.49 -2.38
C ALA A 10 -3.26 1.34 -1.79
N ILE A 11 -3.21 1.03 -0.50
CA ILE A 11 -1.98 0.58 0.15
C ILE A 11 -2.16 -0.90 0.48
N VAL A 12 -1.22 -1.74 0.04
CA VAL A 12 -1.21 -3.16 0.38
C VAL A 12 0.07 -3.44 1.15
N THR A 13 -0.06 -3.89 2.39
CA THR A 13 1.09 -4.24 3.23
C THR A 13 1.48 -5.69 3.02
N GLY A 14 2.76 -6.02 3.19
CA GLY A 14 3.26 -7.36 2.90
C GLY A 14 3.07 -7.75 1.45
N ALA A 15 3.20 -6.79 0.54
CA ALA A 15 2.80 -6.96 -0.86
C ALA A 15 3.92 -7.48 -1.77
N GLY A 16 5.10 -7.77 -1.23
CA GLY A 16 6.21 -8.28 -2.03
C GLY A 16 6.08 -9.73 -2.45
N GLY A 17 5.10 -10.45 -1.93
CA GLY A 17 4.89 -11.85 -2.30
C GLY A 17 3.57 -12.40 -1.79
N GLY A 18 3.28 -13.66 -2.13
CA GLY A 18 2.11 -14.38 -1.64
C GLY A 18 0.79 -13.68 -1.95
N LEU A 19 -0.12 -13.70 -0.98
CA LEU A 19 -1.43 -13.08 -1.10
C LEU A 19 -1.36 -11.56 -1.27
N GLY A 20 -0.42 -10.90 -0.59
CA GLY A 20 -0.26 -9.45 -0.70
C GLY A 20 0.06 -9.03 -2.14
N ARG A 21 0.96 -9.76 -2.79
CA ARG A 21 1.28 -9.54 -4.20
C ARG A 21 0.05 -9.75 -5.08
N ALA A 22 -0.71 -10.83 -4.84
CA ALA A 22 -1.90 -11.13 -5.62
C ALA A 22 -2.94 -10.01 -5.49
N TYR A 23 -3.16 -9.49 -4.30
CA TYR A 23 -4.08 -8.37 -4.09
C TYR A 23 -3.60 -7.10 -4.77
N ALA A 24 -2.30 -6.79 -4.68
CA ALA A 24 -1.75 -5.61 -5.33
C ALA A 24 -1.96 -5.67 -6.85
N LEU A 25 -1.69 -6.80 -7.46
CA LEU A 25 -1.88 -6.99 -8.89
C LEU A 25 -3.37 -6.89 -9.29
N GLU A 26 -4.25 -7.49 -8.48
CA GLU A 26 -5.69 -7.45 -8.78
C GLU A 26 -6.24 -6.03 -8.68
N LEU A 27 -5.86 -5.27 -7.66
CA LEU A 27 -6.28 -3.88 -7.53
C LEU A 27 -5.79 -3.05 -8.71
N ALA A 28 -4.55 -3.26 -9.13
CA ALA A 28 -3.99 -2.55 -10.28
C ALA A 28 -4.74 -2.89 -11.58
N LYS A 29 -5.10 -4.15 -11.77
CA LYS A 29 -5.89 -4.57 -12.93
C LYS A 29 -7.26 -3.87 -12.97
N ARG A 30 -7.80 -3.53 -11.82
CA ARG A 30 -9.08 -2.85 -11.69
C ARG A 30 -8.97 -1.33 -11.70
N GLY A 31 -7.78 -0.80 -11.96
CA GLY A 31 -7.56 0.63 -12.14
C GLY A 31 -7.03 1.38 -10.94
N ALA A 32 -6.84 0.75 -9.79
CA ALA A 32 -6.29 1.42 -8.62
C ALA A 32 -4.80 1.71 -8.81
N LYS A 33 -4.36 2.80 -8.22
CA LYS A 33 -2.93 3.07 -8.03
C LYS A 33 -2.52 2.44 -6.71
N VAL A 34 -1.39 1.74 -6.68
CA VAL A 34 -1.06 0.87 -5.56
C VAL A 34 0.28 1.24 -4.93
N VAL A 35 0.27 1.43 -3.61
CA VAL A 35 1.50 1.42 -2.83
C VAL A 35 1.79 -0.02 -2.44
N VAL A 36 2.89 -0.54 -2.95
CA VAL A 36 3.35 -1.90 -2.65
C VAL A 36 4.28 -1.80 -1.44
N ASN A 37 3.71 -2.02 -0.26
CA ASN A 37 4.49 -1.97 0.97
C ASN A 37 5.02 -3.35 1.32
N ASP A 38 6.32 -3.44 1.49
CA ASP A 38 6.99 -4.63 2.00
C ASP A 38 8.25 -4.17 2.74
N LEU A 39 8.54 -4.81 3.87
CA LEU A 39 9.60 -4.34 4.74
C LEU A 39 10.93 -4.23 3.99
N GLY A 40 11.49 -3.02 4.00
CA GLY A 40 12.78 -2.77 3.37
C GLY A 40 13.95 -3.22 4.23
N ALA A 41 15.14 -3.17 3.65
CA ALA A 41 16.34 -3.55 4.36
C ALA A 41 16.79 -2.54 5.42
N SER A 42 16.33 -1.30 5.31
CA SER A 42 16.72 -0.23 6.21
C SER A 42 15.74 -0.10 7.38
N ARG A 43 16.27 0.06 8.60
CA ARG A 43 15.45 0.20 9.80
C ARG A 43 14.63 1.49 9.86
N ASP A 44 15.06 2.52 9.14
CA ASP A 44 14.36 3.80 9.11
C ASP A 44 13.23 3.85 8.08
N GLY A 45 13.00 2.75 7.37
CA GLY A 45 11.92 2.65 6.40
C GLY A 45 12.23 3.25 5.03
N THR A 46 13.46 3.73 4.81
CA THR A 46 13.83 4.34 3.53
C THR A 46 14.26 3.34 2.47
N GLY A 47 14.63 2.12 2.87
CA GLY A 47 15.00 1.07 1.93
C GLY A 47 13.78 0.49 1.23
N HIS A 48 14.02 -0.20 0.12
CA HIS A 48 12.98 -0.89 -0.63
C HIS A 48 13.34 -2.36 -0.74
N SER A 49 12.36 -3.25 -0.63
CA SER A 49 12.61 -4.67 -0.84
C SER A 49 12.66 -4.95 -2.34
N ASP A 50 13.52 -5.86 -2.76
CA ASP A 50 13.57 -6.28 -4.15
C ASP A 50 12.25 -6.90 -4.60
N ALA A 51 11.59 -7.63 -3.70
CA ALA A 51 10.29 -8.23 -3.98
C ALA A 51 9.23 -7.16 -4.26
N ALA A 52 9.20 -6.07 -3.47
CA ALA A 52 8.26 -4.98 -3.69
C ALA A 52 8.55 -4.27 -5.02
N LEU A 53 9.81 -4.03 -5.32
CA LEU A 53 10.19 -3.39 -6.59
C LEU A 53 9.75 -4.25 -7.79
N GLN A 54 9.87 -5.56 -7.69
CA GLN A 54 9.42 -6.46 -8.74
C GLN A 54 7.91 -6.37 -8.94
N VAL A 55 7.13 -6.31 -7.88
CA VAL A 55 5.67 -6.16 -7.98
C VAL A 55 5.30 -4.83 -8.64
N VAL A 56 6.01 -3.75 -8.29
CA VAL A 56 5.81 -2.46 -8.94
C VAL A 56 6.03 -2.57 -10.46
N GLU A 57 7.10 -3.25 -10.87
CA GLU A 57 7.37 -3.45 -12.29
C GLU A 57 6.28 -4.29 -12.98
N GLU A 58 5.77 -5.32 -12.30
CA GLU A 58 4.68 -6.12 -12.82
C GLU A 58 3.42 -5.28 -13.02
N ILE A 59 3.10 -4.40 -12.07
CA ILE A 59 1.94 -3.51 -12.18
C ILE A 59 2.11 -2.54 -13.34
N LYS A 60 3.28 -1.97 -13.50
CA LYS A 60 3.56 -1.06 -14.62
C LYS A 60 3.46 -1.77 -15.96
N ALA A 61 3.88 -3.03 -16.01
CA ALA A 61 3.77 -3.84 -17.23
C ALA A 61 2.30 -4.10 -17.60
N LEU A 62 1.39 -4.08 -16.63
CA LEU A 62 -0.05 -4.19 -16.88
C LEU A 62 -0.70 -2.87 -17.31
N GLY A 63 0.08 -1.79 -17.38
CA GLY A 63 -0.43 -0.47 -17.68
C GLY A 63 -0.90 0.31 -16.44
N GLY A 64 -0.68 -0.22 -15.25
CA GLY A 64 -1.05 0.44 -13.99
C GLY A 64 0.04 1.35 -13.46
N ASP A 65 -0.23 1.91 -12.29
CA ASP A 65 0.72 2.78 -11.59
C ASP A 65 0.91 2.27 -10.18
N ALA A 66 2.15 2.32 -9.71
CA ALA A 66 2.49 1.82 -8.38
C ALA A 66 3.78 2.47 -7.88
N MET A 67 3.95 2.44 -6.56
CA MET A 67 5.21 2.80 -5.93
C MET A 67 5.52 1.77 -4.84
N SER A 68 6.79 1.54 -4.58
CA SER A 68 7.22 0.69 -3.47
C SER A 68 7.40 1.52 -2.21
N ASN A 69 7.23 0.87 -1.06
CA ASN A 69 7.49 1.48 0.24
C ASN A 69 8.09 0.42 1.16
N GLY A 70 9.19 0.77 1.84
CA GLY A 70 9.90 -0.14 2.73
C GLY A 70 9.60 0.05 4.21
N GLY A 71 8.60 0.85 4.54
CA GLY A 71 8.27 1.17 5.92
C GLY A 71 7.69 0.00 6.69
N SER A 72 7.95 -0.01 8.00
CA SER A 72 7.40 -1.02 8.89
C SER A 72 5.98 -0.62 9.31
N VAL A 73 5.05 -1.58 9.25
CA VAL A 73 3.66 -1.35 9.69
C VAL A 73 3.55 -1.26 11.20
N THR A 74 4.62 -1.56 11.94
CA THR A 74 4.66 -1.41 13.39
C THR A 74 5.18 -0.05 13.84
N GLU A 75 5.70 0.76 12.92
CA GLU A 75 6.28 2.08 13.23
C GLU A 75 5.37 3.18 12.73
N TYR A 76 4.79 3.92 13.66
CA TYR A 76 3.82 4.97 13.35
C TYR A 76 4.36 6.01 12.36
N ASP A 77 5.57 6.51 12.61
CA ASP A 77 6.16 7.56 11.76
C ASP A 77 6.36 7.08 10.32
N GLN A 78 6.72 5.81 10.15
CA GLN A 78 6.94 5.23 8.82
C GLN A 78 5.61 5.05 8.09
N MET A 79 4.54 4.74 8.81
CA MET A 79 3.21 4.63 8.23
C MET A 79 2.66 5.99 7.82
N VAL A 80 2.86 7.01 8.64
CA VAL A 80 2.47 8.38 8.31
C VAL A 80 3.18 8.83 7.04
N GLU A 81 4.47 8.56 6.92
CA GLU A 81 5.22 8.93 5.74
C GLU A 81 4.72 8.20 4.48
N MET A 82 4.37 6.92 4.60
CA MET A 82 3.82 6.16 3.49
C MET A 82 2.51 6.77 2.98
N VAL A 83 1.61 7.10 3.88
CA VAL A 83 0.34 7.74 3.53
C VAL A 83 0.60 9.12 2.92
N ALA A 84 1.51 9.90 3.48
CA ALA A 84 1.84 11.22 2.96
C ALA A 84 2.38 11.15 1.53
N LYS A 85 3.23 10.18 1.24
CA LYS A 85 3.76 10.00 -0.11
C LYS A 85 2.67 9.59 -1.11
N ALA A 86 1.75 8.73 -0.71
CA ALA A 86 0.64 8.34 -1.56
C ALA A 86 -0.27 9.54 -1.84
N LYS A 87 -0.55 10.32 -0.82
CA LYS A 87 -1.38 11.52 -0.93
C LYS A 87 -0.73 12.56 -1.84
N GLU A 88 0.59 12.76 -1.70
CA GLU A 88 1.33 13.69 -2.54
C GLU A 88 1.32 13.25 -4.00
N ALA A 89 1.52 11.96 -4.25
CA ALA A 89 1.59 11.43 -5.62
C ALA A 89 0.22 11.34 -6.29
N TRP A 90 -0.82 10.96 -5.54
CA TRP A 90 -2.11 10.58 -6.13
C TRP A 90 -3.33 11.20 -5.45
N GLY A 91 -3.15 12.04 -4.48
CA GLY A 91 -4.22 12.84 -3.89
C GLY A 91 -4.93 12.23 -2.68
N GLY A 92 -4.66 11.01 -2.30
CA GLY A 92 -5.31 10.40 -1.13
C GLY A 92 -5.07 8.92 -1.00
N VAL A 93 -5.67 8.32 0.02
CA VAL A 93 -5.67 6.87 0.22
C VAL A 93 -7.11 6.45 0.47
N HIS A 94 -7.60 5.51 -0.30
CA HIS A 94 -8.99 5.07 -0.26
C HIS A 94 -9.14 3.63 0.26
N ILE A 95 -8.13 2.79 0.02
CA ILE A 95 -8.18 1.37 0.35
C ILE A 95 -6.91 0.99 1.09
N LEU A 96 -7.06 0.29 2.20
CA LEU A 96 -5.92 -0.25 2.93
C LEU A 96 -6.13 -1.75 3.10
N ILE A 97 -5.26 -2.54 2.50
CA ILE A 97 -5.25 -3.99 2.68
C ILE A 97 -4.06 -4.34 3.55
N ASN A 98 -4.35 -4.80 4.75
CA ASN A 98 -3.32 -5.23 5.68
C ASN A 98 -3.10 -6.74 5.55
N ASN A 99 -2.03 -7.10 4.86
CA ASN A 99 -1.61 -8.50 4.69
C ASN A 99 -0.35 -8.82 5.49
N ALA A 100 0.23 -7.86 6.17
CA ALA A 100 1.48 -8.08 6.90
C ALA A 100 1.28 -8.83 8.24
N GLY A 101 0.04 -9.05 8.64
CA GLY A 101 -0.28 -9.86 9.82
C GLY A 101 -0.16 -9.16 11.17
N ILE A 102 0.67 -8.15 11.29
CA ILE A 102 0.93 -7.45 12.55
C ILE A 102 0.63 -5.97 12.39
N LEU A 103 -0.52 -5.63 11.84
CA LEU A 103 -0.95 -4.24 11.83
C LEU A 103 -1.52 -3.91 13.20
N ARG A 104 -0.95 -2.94 13.85
CA ARG A 104 -1.55 -2.38 15.04
C ARG A 104 -2.56 -1.33 14.58
N ASP A 105 -3.83 -1.61 14.78
CA ASP A 105 -4.90 -0.66 14.46
C ASP A 105 -4.64 0.71 15.04
N LYS A 106 -3.98 0.78 16.19
CA LYS A 106 -3.62 2.03 16.84
C LYS A 106 -2.76 2.95 15.98
N SER A 107 -1.91 2.39 15.10
CA SER A 107 -1.06 3.22 14.24
C SER A 107 -1.86 4.01 13.22
N PHE A 108 -2.87 3.38 12.60
CA PHE A 108 -3.75 4.08 11.69
C PHE A 108 -4.78 4.94 12.40
N ALA A 109 -5.26 4.50 13.58
CA ALA A 109 -6.24 5.26 14.36
C ALA A 109 -5.70 6.60 14.85
N LYS A 110 -4.38 6.75 14.95
CA LYS A 110 -3.74 8.01 15.34
C LYS A 110 -3.62 9.02 14.21
N MET A 111 -3.84 8.59 12.96
CA MET A 111 -3.76 9.51 11.83
C MET A 111 -4.98 10.41 11.79
N GLU A 112 -4.76 11.65 11.34
CA GLU A 112 -5.84 12.61 11.22
C GLU A 112 -6.83 12.15 10.15
N PRO A 113 -8.14 12.37 10.34
CA PRO A 113 -9.15 11.95 9.36
C PRO A 113 -8.92 12.49 7.96
N GLU A 114 -8.35 13.68 7.83
CA GLU A 114 -8.07 14.29 6.53
C GLU A 114 -6.93 13.61 5.77
N ASP A 115 -6.18 12.71 6.41
CA ASP A 115 -5.17 11.90 5.71
C ASP A 115 -5.82 10.85 4.80
N PHE A 116 -7.08 10.56 5.03
CA PHE A 116 -7.85 9.56 4.28
C PHE A 116 -9.14 10.19 3.75
N ASP A 117 -9.42 9.99 2.47
CA ASP A 117 -10.71 10.45 1.90
C ASP A 117 -11.82 9.45 2.25
N LEU A 118 -11.62 8.21 1.88
CA LEU A 118 -12.48 7.09 2.22
C LEU A 118 -11.59 5.87 2.30
N VAL A 119 -11.57 5.21 3.44
CA VAL A 119 -10.71 4.04 3.62
C VAL A 119 -11.57 2.81 3.87
N VAL A 120 -11.41 1.82 3.01
CA VAL A 120 -11.89 0.47 3.29
C VAL A 120 -10.70 -0.32 3.82
N LYS A 121 -10.82 -0.74 5.06
CA LYS A 121 -9.74 -1.43 5.75
C LYS A 121 -10.05 -2.93 5.77
N VAL A 122 -9.18 -3.71 5.16
CA VAL A 122 -9.36 -5.16 5.10
C VAL A 122 -8.20 -5.83 5.84
N HIS A 123 -8.53 -6.61 6.84
CA HIS A 123 -7.58 -7.42 7.57
C HIS A 123 -7.63 -8.85 7.04
N LEU A 124 -6.47 -9.36 6.67
CA LEU A 124 -6.33 -10.71 6.17
C LEU A 124 -5.41 -11.45 7.13
N SER A 125 -5.93 -12.46 7.77
CA SER A 125 -5.16 -13.29 8.68
C SER A 125 -4.50 -14.46 7.96
#